data_6b638faf05b040a108bca6881c6fe1a1
#
_entry.id   6b638faf05b040a108bca6881c6fe1a1
#
_cell.length_a   1.000
_cell.length_b   1.000
_cell.length_c   1.000
_cell.angle_alpha   90.00
_cell.angle_beta   90.00
_cell.angle_gamma   90.00
#
_symmetry.space_group_name_H-M   'P 1'
#
loop_
_entity.id
_entity.type
_entity.pdbx_description
1 polymer ?
#
loop_
_entity_poly.entity_id
_entity_poly.type
_entity_poly.pdbx_seq_one_letter_code
_entity_poly.pdbx_strand_id
1 'polypeptide(L)'
;KNSVTGIIGPSGCGKSTFLRSLNLMNNLILTARYDGEILIDGDNILKKDIDVVQLRRKVGMVFQKSNPFPKTIFENVAYGLKINGIKDKELINQRVEESLKGAALWDEVKDRLHVSAFDLSGGQQQRLCIARALAVQPEILLMDEPASALDPTATLKIEELIQVLKSKYTIIIVTHNMQQAARVSDYTAFFMMGKLIEYNKTNIMFTNPEHKITEDYITGRFG
;
A
#
# COMPACT_ATOMS: atom_id res chain seq x y z
N LYS A 1 15.21 1.78 -1.89
CA LYS A 1 14.59 0.82 -2.84
C LYS A 1 14.47 -0.56 -2.22
N ASN A 2 13.42 -1.30 -2.58
CA ASN A 2 13.20 -2.69 -2.19
C ASN A 2 13.26 -2.89 -0.67
N SER A 3 12.51 -2.10 0.06
CA SER A 3 12.37 -2.15 1.52
C SER A 3 10.95 -1.77 1.92
N VAL A 4 10.58 -2.08 3.14
CA VAL A 4 9.30 -1.71 3.74
C VAL A 4 9.52 -0.61 4.76
N THR A 5 8.82 0.52 4.59
CA THR A 5 8.74 1.57 5.60
C THR A 5 7.35 1.54 6.24
N GLY A 6 7.29 1.26 7.53
CA GLY A 6 6.07 1.34 8.34
C GLY A 6 5.84 2.76 8.85
N ILE A 7 4.64 3.26 8.73
CA ILE A 7 4.22 4.54 9.33
C ILE A 7 3.27 4.23 10.47
N ILE A 8 3.65 4.59 11.69
CA ILE A 8 2.90 4.38 12.92
C ILE A 8 2.54 5.71 13.59
N GLY A 9 1.58 5.68 14.51
CA GLY A 9 1.15 6.85 15.27
C GLY A 9 -0.34 6.80 15.61
N PRO A 10 -0.84 7.67 16.47
CA PRO A 10 -2.24 7.70 16.90
C PRO A 10 -3.21 7.89 15.72
N SER A 11 -4.47 7.51 15.92
CA SER A 11 -5.52 7.78 14.95
C SER A 11 -5.67 9.30 14.74
N GLY A 12 -5.88 9.72 13.49
CA GLY A 12 -6.03 11.12 13.12
C GLY A 12 -4.73 11.95 13.08
N CYS A 13 -3.54 11.38 13.34
CA CYS A 13 -2.28 12.13 13.32
C CYS A 13 -1.73 12.44 11.92
N GLY A 14 -2.45 12.10 10.83
CA GLY A 14 -2.08 12.49 9.47
C GLY A 14 -1.38 11.41 8.63
N LYS A 15 -1.19 10.17 9.11
CA LYS A 15 -0.48 9.08 8.39
C LYS A 15 -1.03 8.82 6.98
N SER A 16 -2.34 8.57 6.87
CA SER A 16 -2.98 8.32 5.58
C SER A 16 -2.97 9.56 4.67
N THR A 17 -3.05 10.75 5.24
CA THR A 17 -2.91 12.00 4.49
C THR A 17 -1.51 12.12 3.90
N PHE A 18 -0.48 11.86 4.70
CA PHE A 18 0.90 11.82 4.21
C PHE A 18 1.09 10.72 3.16
N LEU A 19 0.62 9.49 3.41
CA LEU A 19 0.73 8.39 2.45
C LEU A 19 0.12 8.76 1.09
N ARG A 20 -1.09 9.33 1.09
CA ARG A 20 -1.82 9.74 -0.13
C ARG A 20 -1.20 10.94 -0.82
N SER A 21 -0.33 11.71 -0.16
CA SER A 21 0.41 12.79 -0.82
C SER A 21 1.47 12.26 -1.78
N LEU A 22 2.03 11.06 -1.54
CA LEU A 22 3.07 10.46 -2.35
C LEU A 22 2.62 10.05 -3.77
N ASN A 23 1.31 9.96 -4.02
CA ASN A 23 0.74 9.72 -5.36
C ASN A 23 -0.33 10.76 -5.74
N LEU A 24 -0.35 11.88 -5.03
CA LEU A 24 -1.27 13.00 -5.25
C LEU A 24 -2.76 12.61 -5.19
N MET A 25 -3.11 11.58 -4.38
CA MET A 25 -4.52 11.21 -4.19
C MET A 25 -5.30 12.31 -3.44
N ASN A 26 -4.62 13.12 -2.61
CA ASN A 26 -5.27 14.23 -1.94
C ASN A 26 -5.73 15.35 -2.90
N ASN A 27 -5.27 15.38 -4.17
CA ASN A 27 -5.78 16.31 -5.19
C ASN A 27 -7.28 16.11 -5.48
N LEU A 28 -7.86 14.99 -5.08
CA LEU A 28 -9.31 14.75 -5.15
C LEU A 28 -10.08 15.52 -4.06
N ILE A 29 -9.39 16.10 -3.08
CA ILE A 29 -9.96 16.89 -2.00
C ILE A 29 -9.76 18.37 -2.35
N LEU A 30 -10.83 19.10 -2.65
CA LEU A 30 -10.79 20.47 -3.15
C LEU A 30 -10.06 21.45 -2.20
N THR A 31 -10.06 21.17 -0.91
CA THR A 31 -9.42 22.01 0.12
C THR A 31 -7.97 21.63 0.40
N ALA A 32 -7.48 20.50 -0.16
CA ALA A 32 -6.10 20.08 0.07
C ALA A 32 -5.12 21.08 -0.57
N ARG A 33 -4.04 21.36 0.15
CA ARG A 33 -2.93 22.19 -0.31
C ARG A 33 -1.63 21.50 0.03
N TYR A 34 -0.63 21.72 -0.81
CA TYR A 34 0.74 21.24 -0.59
C TYR A 34 1.65 22.46 -0.50
N ASP A 35 2.56 22.40 0.46
CA ASP A 35 3.67 23.34 0.59
C ASP A 35 4.96 22.56 0.77
N GLY A 36 6.06 23.01 0.10
CA GLY A 36 7.32 22.29 0.07
C GLY A 36 7.51 21.45 -1.19
N GLU A 37 8.20 20.31 -1.05
CA GLU A 37 8.51 19.41 -2.16
C GLU A 37 8.39 17.94 -1.77
N ILE A 38 8.05 17.09 -2.73
CA ILE A 38 8.09 15.64 -2.60
C ILE A 38 8.91 15.11 -3.78
N LEU A 39 10.04 14.47 -3.48
CA LEU A 39 10.95 13.95 -4.48
C LEU A 39 10.78 12.45 -4.65
N ILE A 40 10.55 12.01 -5.89
CA ILE A 40 10.57 10.58 -6.27
C ILE A 40 11.59 10.43 -7.39
N ASP A 41 12.67 9.67 -7.13
CA ASP A 41 13.83 9.51 -8.02
C ASP A 41 14.44 10.85 -8.48
N GLY A 42 14.41 11.87 -7.59
CA GLY A 42 14.93 13.20 -7.85
C GLY A 42 13.96 14.18 -8.49
N ASP A 43 12.80 13.70 -8.95
CA ASP A 43 11.77 14.55 -9.54
C ASP A 43 10.77 15.02 -8.49
N ASN A 44 10.55 16.33 -8.42
CA ASN A 44 9.53 16.90 -7.54
C ASN A 44 8.13 16.67 -8.14
N ILE A 45 7.32 15.83 -7.49
CA ILE A 45 5.97 15.50 -7.96
C ILE A 45 4.93 16.60 -7.71
N LEU A 46 5.28 17.68 -7.01
CA LEU A 46 4.39 18.82 -6.78
C LEU A 46 4.48 19.89 -7.89
N LYS A 47 5.28 19.67 -8.92
CA LYS A 47 5.35 20.56 -10.09
C LYS A 47 4.01 20.61 -10.82
N LYS A 48 3.69 21.76 -11.42
CA LYS A 48 2.41 21.99 -12.12
C LYS A 48 2.19 21.12 -13.36
N ASP A 49 3.26 20.69 -14.00
CA ASP A 49 3.30 19.92 -15.24
C ASP A 49 3.46 18.42 -15.02
N ILE A 50 3.32 17.94 -13.77
CA ILE A 50 3.42 16.52 -13.46
C ILE A 50 2.30 15.71 -14.13
N ASP A 51 2.67 14.67 -14.85
CA ASP A 51 1.71 13.67 -15.34
C ASP A 51 1.25 12.77 -14.18
N VAL A 52 0.10 13.11 -13.63
CA VAL A 52 -0.50 12.37 -12.49
C VAL A 52 -0.85 10.93 -12.85
N VAL A 53 -1.15 10.64 -14.13
CA VAL A 53 -1.46 9.27 -14.58
C VAL A 53 -0.19 8.42 -14.53
N GLN A 54 0.91 8.93 -15.07
CA GLN A 54 2.20 8.26 -15.01
C GLN A 54 2.70 8.12 -13.56
N LEU A 55 2.54 9.17 -12.74
CA LEU A 55 2.87 9.08 -11.31
C LEU A 55 2.10 7.95 -10.63
N ARG A 56 0.78 7.85 -10.82
CA ARG A 56 -0.06 6.81 -10.19
C ARG A 56 0.18 5.41 -10.78
N ARG A 57 0.72 5.32 -11.98
CA ARG A 57 1.22 4.06 -12.53
C ARG A 57 2.49 3.61 -11.81
N LYS A 58 3.41 4.56 -11.56
CA LYS A 58 4.67 4.31 -10.84
C LYS A 58 4.45 4.06 -9.34
N VAL A 59 3.49 4.76 -8.72
CA VAL A 59 3.18 4.73 -7.29
C VAL A 59 1.77 4.18 -7.09
N GLY A 60 1.66 2.85 -7.01
CA GLY A 60 0.40 2.13 -6.78
C GLY A 60 -0.11 2.30 -5.35
N MET A 61 -1.42 2.12 -5.16
CA MET A 61 -2.04 2.24 -3.84
C MET A 61 -3.05 1.13 -3.57
N VAL A 62 -2.96 0.60 -2.34
CA VAL A 62 -3.92 -0.33 -1.74
C VAL A 62 -4.57 0.37 -0.55
N PHE A 63 -5.90 0.41 -0.54
CA PHE A 63 -6.68 1.12 0.48
C PHE A 63 -7.01 0.21 1.67
N GLN A 64 -7.33 0.83 2.79
CA GLN A 64 -7.73 0.19 4.04
C GLN A 64 -8.94 -0.73 3.85
N LYS A 65 -9.99 -0.23 3.18
CA LYS A 65 -11.15 -1.03 2.82
C LYS A 65 -10.92 -1.62 1.43
N SER A 66 -11.04 -2.93 1.31
CA SER A 66 -11.05 -3.57 0.01
C SER A 66 -12.14 -2.95 -0.87
N ASN A 67 -11.76 -2.55 -2.07
CA ASN A 67 -12.63 -1.85 -3.01
C ASN A 67 -12.57 -2.48 -4.40
N PRO A 68 -12.92 -3.77 -4.54
CA PRO A 68 -13.02 -4.36 -5.86
C PRO A 68 -14.05 -3.61 -6.69
N PHE A 69 -13.81 -3.50 -7.98
CA PHE A 69 -14.82 -2.97 -8.90
C PHE A 69 -15.97 -3.99 -9.05
N PRO A 70 -17.20 -3.52 -9.37
CA PRO A 70 -18.35 -4.40 -9.65
C PRO A 70 -18.16 -5.12 -11.00
N LYS A 71 -17.14 -5.93 -11.08
CA LYS A 71 -16.63 -6.65 -12.25
C LYS A 71 -16.12 -8.02 -11.81
N THR A 72 -15.76 -8.85 -12.77
CA THR A 72 -15.13 -10.15 -12.51
C THR A 72 -13.75 -10.01 -11.86
N ILE A 73 -13.24 -11.11 -11.30
CA ILE A 73 -11.87 -11.19 -10.77
C ILE A 73 -10.87 -10.79 -11.85
N PHE A 74 -10.98 -11.39 -13.03
CA PHE A 74 -10.13 -11.08 -14.19
C PHE A 74 -10.16 -9.60 -14.57
N GLU A 75 -11.36 -9.04 -14.70
CA GLU A 75 -11.53 -7.64 -15.12
C GLU A 75 -11.01 -6.65 -14.08
N ASN A 76 -11.06 -6.98 -12.78
CA ASN A 76 -10.46 -6.16 -11.74
C ASN A 76 -8.96 -6.02 -11.95
N VAL A 77 -8.25 -7.12 -12.18
CA VAL A 77 -6.79 -7.10 -12.37
C VAL A 77 -6.43 -6.49 -13.73
N ALA A 78 -7.16 -6.86 -14.79
CA ALA A 78 -6.92 -6.36 -16.14
C ALA A 78 -7.27 -4.88 -16.33
N TYR A 79 -8.02 -4.27 -15.41
CA TYR A 79 -8.53 -2.91 -15.57
C TYR A 79 -7.43 -1.88 -15.81
N GLY A 80 -6.41 -1.86 -14.96
CA GLY A 80 -5.28 -0.94 -15.09
C GLY A 80 -4.52 -1.11 -16.40
N LEU A 81 -4.37 -2.33 -16.90
CA LEU A 81 -3.71 -2.62 -18.16
C LEU A 81 -4.49 -2.02 -19.35
N LYS A 82 -5.81 -2.24 -19.36
CA LYS A 82 -6.70 -1.78 -20.43
C LYS A 82 -6.78 -0.26 -20.51
N ILE A 83 -6.91 0.44 -19.37
CA ILE A 83 -6.95 1.91 -19.37
C ILE A 83 -5.61 2.55 -19.74
N ASN A 84 -4.49 1.84 -19.54
CA ASN A 84 -3.17 2.24 -20.02
C ASN A 84 -2.91 1.87 -21.50
N GLY A 85 -3.95 1.46 -22.23
CA GLY A 85 -3.89 1.23 -23.68
C GLY A 85 -3.34 -0.13 -24.11
N ILE A 86 -3.13 -1.09 -23.19
CA ILE A 86 -2.70 -2.44 -23.54
C ILE A 86 -3.91 -3.16 -24.15
N LYS A 87 -3.78 -3.59 -25.43
CA LYS A 87 -4.83 -4.27 -26.21
C LYS A 87 -4.51 -5.73 -26.48
N ASP A 88 -3.25 -6.11 -26.32
CA ASP A 88 -2.79 -7.50 -26.51
C ASP A 88 -3.40 -8.41 -25.45
N LYS A 89 -4.24 -9.35 -25.90
CA LYS A 89 -4.97 -10.26 -25.03
C LYS A 89 -4.04 -11.26 -24.33
N GLU A 90 -2.99 -11.73 -25.01
CA GLU A 90 -2.05 -12.69 -24.43
C GLU A 90 -1.24 -12.03 -23.32
N LEU A 91 -0.75 -10.82 -23.56
CA LEU A 91 -0.06 -10.02 -22.56
C LEU A 91 -0.96 -9.71 -21.36
N ILE A 92 -2.24 -9.37 -21.59
CA ILE A 92 -3.19 -9.12 -20.49
C ILE A 92 -3.39 -10.39 -19.66
N ASN A 93 -3.60 -11.55 -20.30
CA ASN A 93 -3.78 -12.83 -19.61
C ASN A 93 -2.55 -13.17 -18.77
N GLN A 94 -1.36 -13.06 -19.34
CA GLN A 94 -0.10 -13.28 -18.63
C GLN A 94 0.04 -12.37 -17.42
N ARG A 95 -0.21 -11.07 -17.58
CA ARG A 95 -0.13 -10.09 -16.49
C ARG A 95 -1.12 -10.34 -15.38
N VAL A 96 -2.35 -10.73 -15.72
CA VAL A 96 -3.39 -11.10 -14.74
C VAL A 96 -2.93 -12.31 -13.93
N GLU A 97 -2.44 -13.35 -14.58
CA GLU A 97 -1.92 -14.54 -13.90
C GLU A 97 -0.75 -14.21 -12.98
N GLU A 98 0.28 -13.51 -13.50
CA GLU A 98 1.45 -13.08 -12.74
C GLU A 98 1.07 -12.25 -11.52
N SER A 99 0.12 -11.34 -11.68
CA SER A 99 -0.34 -10.45 -10.59
C SER A 99 -1.12 -11.19 -9.52
N LEU A 100 -1.98 -12.13 -9.92
CA LEU A 100 -2.71 -12.99 -8.98
C LEU A 100 -1.75 -13.94 -8.23
N LYS A 101 -0.73 -14.48 -8.91
CA LYS A 101 0.34 -15.25 -8.27
C LYS A 101 1.13 -14.36 -7.31
N GLY A 102 1.52 -13.16 -7.76
CA GLY A 102 2.22 -12.16 -6.95
C GLY A 102 1.45 -11.71 -5.72
N ALA A 103 0.11 -11.79 -5.74
CA ALA A 103 -0.76 -11.50 -4.60
C ALA A 103 -1.17 -12.76 -3.80
N ALA A 104 -0.54 -13.91 -4.04
CA ALA A 104 -0.84 -15.19 -3.41
C ALA A 104 -2.35 -15.56 -3.48
N LEU A 105 -3.00 -15.26 -4.61
CA LEU A 105 -4.44 -15.48 -4.81
C LEU A 105 -4.75 -16.46 -5.95
N TRP A 106 -3.79 -16.70 -6.86
CA TRP A 106 -3.97 -17.49 -8.08
C TRP A 106 -4.60 -18.86 -7.82
N ASP A 107 -4.04 -19.64 -6.93
CA ASP A 107 -4.49 -21.02 -6.68
C ASP A 107 -5.91 -21.11 -6.11
N GLU A 108 -6.38 -20.02 -5.48
CA GLU A 108 -7.74 -19.95 -4.95
C GLU A 108 -8.78 -19.53 -6.00
N VAL A 109 -8.36 -18.91 -7.13
CA VAL A 109 -9.29 -18.28 -8.09
C VAL A 109 -9.11 -18.67 -9.54
N LYS A 110 -8.02 -19.38 -9.90
CA LYS A 110 -7.67 -19.70 -11.31
C LYS A 110 -8.81 -20.35 -12.11
N ASP A 111 -9.64 -21.17 -11.46
CA ASP A 111 -10.75 -21.88 -12.09
C ASP A 111 -12.06 -21.08 -12.11
N ARG A 112 -12.06 -19.85 -11.56
CA ARG A 112 -13.25 -18.99 -11.45
C ARG A 112 -12.94 -17.49 -11.70
N LEU A 113 -12.04 -17.18 -12.61
CA LEU A 113 -11.65 -15.80 -12.92
C LEU A 113 -12.78 -14.91 -13.43
N HIS A 114 -13.83 -15.51 -13.97
CA HIS A 114 -14.96 -14.79 -14.56
C HIS A 114 -16.17 -14.63 -13.60
N VAL A 115 -16.06 -15.06 -12.33
CA VAL A 115 -17.09 -14.76 -11.32
C VAL A 115 -16.91 -13.36 -10.77
N SER A 116 -17.95 -12.85 -10.11
CA SER A 116 -17.92 -11.53 -9.47
C SER A 116 -16.82 -11.45 -8.41
N ALA A 117 -16.09 -10.33 -8.39
CA ALA A 117 -15.11 -10.07 -7.34
C ALA A 117 -15.75 -9.92 -5.94
N PHE A 118 -17.05 -9.63 -5.87
CA PHE A 118 -17.79 -9.56 -4.60
C PHE A 118 -18.08 -10.93 -3.97
N ASP A 119 -17.95 -12.02 -4.74
CA ASP A 119 -18.11 -13.39 -4.24
C ASP A 119 -16.86 -13.89 -3.47
N LEU A 120 -15.82 -13.08 -3.42
CA LEU A 120 -14.61 -13.36 -2.67
C LEU A 120 -14.75 -12.96 -1.18
N SER A 121 -14.08 -13.70 -0.30
CA SER A 121 -13.95 -13.31 1.11
C SER A 121 -13.21 -11.98 1.26
N GLY A 122 -13.34 -11.30 2.40
CA GLY A 122 -12.66 -10.00 2.64
C GLY A 122 -11.15 -10.06 2.42
N GLY A 123 -10.47 -11.11 2.92
CA GLY A 123 -9.05 -11.31 2.69
C GLY A 123 -8.68 -11.59 1.23
N GLN A 124 -9.55 -12.32 0.50
CA GLN A 124 -9.38 -12.54 -0.94
C GLN A 124 -9.59 -11.25 -1.73
N GLN A 125 -10.61 -10.44 -1.37
CA GLN A 125 -10.85 -9.13 -1.98
C GLN A 125 -9.66 -8.18 -1.77
N GLN A 126 -9.05 -8.19 -0.59
CA GLN A 126 -7.86 -7.37 -0.32
C GLN A 126 -6.67 -7.82 -1.18
N ARG A 127 -6.42 -9.13 -1.27
CA ARG A 127 -5.37 -9.65 -2.16
C ARG A 127 -5.67 -9.39 -3.64
N LEU A 128 -6.95 -9.38 -4.04
CA LEU A 128 -7.35 -8.96 -5.38
C LEU A 128 -7.02 -7.48 -5.64
N CYS A 129 -7.25 -6.59 -4.67
CA CYS A 129 -6.86 -5.18 -4.77
C CYS A 129 -5.35 -5.01 -4.86
N ILE A 130 -4.57 -5.85 -4.16
CA ILE A 130 -3.10 -5.90 -4.31
C ILE A 130 -2.74 -6.39 -5.72
N ALA A 131 -3.31 -7.50 -6.22
CA ALA A 131 -3.07 -7.98 -7.58
C ALA A 131 -3.38 -6.92 -8.64
N ARG A 132 -4.48 -6.19 -8.48
CA ARG A 132 -4.84 -5.06 -9.34
C ARG A 132 -3.77 -3.95 -9.36
N ALA A 133 -3.21 -3.63 -8.20
CA ALA A 133 -2.12 -2.65 -8.10
C ALA A 133 -0.83 -3.18 -8.73
N LEU A 134 -0.49 -4.47 -8.58
CA LEU A 134 0.70 -5.08 -9.15
C LEU A 134 0.65 -5.20 -10.67
N ALA A 135 -0.54 -5.32 -11.27
CA ALA A 135 -0.72 -5.55 -12.70
C ALA A 135 -0.06 -4.48 -13.58
N VAL A 136 -0.06 -3.24 -13.12
CA VAL A 136 0.58 -2.11 -13.83
C VAL A 136 2.07 -1.97 -13.55
N GLN A 137 2.64 -2.89 -12.76
CA GLN A 137 4.07 -2.95 -12.40
C GLN A 137 4.58 -1.64 -11.79
N PRO A 138 4.04 -1.22 -10.63
CA PRO A 138 4.52 -0.02 -9.96
C PRO A 138 5.97 -0.22 -9.46
N GLU A 139 6.67 0.87 -9.19
CA GLU A 139 7.96 0.83 -8.47
C GLU A 139 7.77 0.95 -6.96
N ILE A 140 6.73 1.68 -6.57
CA ILE A 140 6.38 1.95 -5.17
C ILE A 140 4.95 1.46 -4.93
N LEU A 141 4.73 0.76 -3.82
CA LEU A 141 3.41 0.30 -3.40
C LEU A 141 3.05 0.91 -2.05
N LEU A 142 2.05 1.76 -2.07
CA LEU A 142 1.48 2.38 -0.87
C LEU A 142 0.36 1.49 -0.32
N MET A 143 0.37 1.21 0.98
CA MET A 143 -0.63 0.40 1.65
C MET A 143 -1.19 1.13 2.87
N ASP A 144 -2.45 1.54 2.81
CA ASP A 144 -3.13 2.24 3.90
C ASP A 144 -3.90 1.22 4.75
N GLU A 145 -3.34 0.80 5.87
CA GLU A 145 -3.91 -0.19 6.81
C GLU A 145 -4.46 -1.48 6.14
N PRO A 146 -3.67 -2.18 5.30
CA PRO A 146 -4.19 -3.21 4.39
C PRO A 146 -4.79 -4.45 5.07
N ALA A 147 -4.62 -4.62 6.37
CA ALA A 147 -5.09 -5.78 7.12
C ALA A 147 -6.05 -5.42 8.28
N SER A 148 -6.39 -4.13 8.47
CA SER A 148 -7.14 -3.66 9.66
C SER A 148 -8.57 -4.22 9.78
N ALA A 149 -9.19 -4.63 8.67
CA ALA A 149 -10.53 -5.18 8.63
C ALA A 149 -10.57 -6.71 8.40
N LEU A 150 -9.41 -7.38 8.54
CA LEU A 150 -9.26 -8.80 8.24
C LEU A 150 -9.17 -9.62 9.54
N ASP A 151 -9.56 -10.90 9.44
CA ASP A 151 -9.30 -11.87 10.49
C ASP A 151 -7.80 -12.16 10.64
N PRO A 152 -7.37 -12.79 11.76
CA PRO A 152 -5.95 -13.03 12.02
C PRO A 152 -5.26 -13.87 10.93
N THR A 153 -5.96 -14.86 10.35
CA THR A 153 -5.39 -15.73 9.32
C THR A 153 -5.16 -14.97 8.01
N ALA A 154 -6.14 -14.16 7.60
CA ALA A 154 -6.00 -13.30 6.43
C ALA A 154 -4.94 -12.21 6.65
N THR A 155 -4.83 -11.66 7.87
CA THR A 155 -3.77 -10.71 8.24
C THR A 155 -2.39 -11.31 8.07
N LEU A 156 -2.16 -12.54 8.56
CA LEU A 156 -0.89 -13.23 8.40
C LEU A 156 -0.51 -13.41 6.92
N LYS A 157 -1.47 -13.81 6.08
CA LYS A 157 -1.25 -13.94 4.63
C LYS A 157 -0.83 -12.61 3.98
N ILE A 158 -1.39 -11.48 4.43
CA ILE A 158 -0.97 -10.15 3.93
C ILE A 158 0.44 -9.81 4.41
N GLU A 159 0.80 -10.13 5.66
CA GLU A 159 2.15 -9.88 6.19
C GLU A 159 3.22 -10.71 5.44
N GLU A 160 2.96 -12.01 5.23
CA GLU A 160 3.82 -12.87 4.41
C GLU A 160 3.97 -12.34 2.98
N LEU A 161 2.85 -11.91 2.38
CA LEU A 161 2.84 -11.32 1.06
C LEU A 161 3.71 -10.06 0.99
N ILE A 162 3.65 -9.16 1.98
CA ILE A 162 4.49 -7.96 2.04
C ILE A 162 5.98 -8.35 2.08
N GLN A 163 6.36 -9.38 2.84
CA GLN A 163 7.74 -9.85 2.89
C GLN A 163 8.24 -10.40 1.55
N VAL A 164 7.37 -11.04 0.77
CA VAL A 164 7.72 -11.50 -0.58
C VAL A 164 7.84 -10.31 -1.54
N LEU A 165 6.88 -9.38 -1.49
CA LEU A 165 6.81 -8.24 -2.41
C LEU A 165 7.98 -7.26 -2.23
N LYS A 166 8.53 -7.10 -1.03
CA LYS A 166 9.65 -6.17 -0.78
C LYS A 166 10.91 -6.49 -1.60
N SER A 167 11.06 -7.72 -2.08
CA SER A 167 12.17 -8.08 -2.97
C SER A 167 12.12 -7.37 -4.33
N LYS A 168 10.94 -6.94 -4.75
CA LYS A 168 10.69 -6.31 -6.07
C LYS A 168 10.22 -4.87 -5.97
N TYR A 169 9.54 -4.50 -4.88
CA TYR A 169 8.86 -3.22 -4.73
C TYR A 169 9.38 -2.47 -3.50
N THR A 170 9.39 -1.14 -3.59
CA THR A 170 9.50 -0.30 -2.40
C THR A 170 8.11 -0.15 -1.81
N ILE A 171 7.93 -0.52 -0.54
CA ILE A 171 6.61 -0.54 0.11
C ILE A 171 6.57 0.50 1.23
N ILE A 172 5.50 1.29 1.27
CA ILE A 172 5.20 2.18 2.39
C ILE A 172 3.85 1.76 2.94
N ILE A 173 3.82 1.33 4.19
CA ILE A 173 2.62 0.82 4.86
C ILE A 173 2.25 1.70 6.05
N VAL A 174 1.01 2.15 6.10
CA VAL A 174 0.41 2.70 7.32
C VAL A 174 -0.24 1.57 8.10
N THR A 175 0.03 1.51 9.39
CA THR A 175 -0.65 0.59 10.31
C THR A 175 -0.76 1.20 11.71
N HIS A 176 -1.84 0.89 12.41
CA HIS A 176 -2.00 1.18 13.84
C HIS A 176 -1.59 -0.01 14.73
N ASN A 177 -1.26 -1.16 14.12
CA ASN A 177 -0.81 -2.35 14.82
C ASN A 177 0.73 -2.36 14.93
N MET A 178 1.24 -2.10 16.15
CA MET A 178 2.68 -2.07 16.44
C MET A 178 3.38 -3.39 16.13
N GLN A 179 2.73 -4.52 16.45
CA GLN A 179 3.31 -5.83 16.21
C GLN A 179 3.42 -6.09 14.70
N GLN A 180 2.44 -5.67 13.91
CA GLN A 180 2.51 -5.74 12.46
C GLN A 180 3.66 -4.88 11.93
N ALA A 181 3.76 -3.61 12.36
CA ALA A 181 4.86 -2.73 11.95
C ALA A 181 6.23 -3.35 12.25
N ALA A 182 6.40 -3.92 13.47
CA ALA A 182 7.63 -4.57 13.88
C ALA A 182 7.99 -5.81 13.03
N ARG A 183 6.99 -6.59 12.57
CA ARG A 183 7.23 -7.79 11.77
C ARG A 183 7.51 -7.50 10.30
N VAL A 184 6.82 -6.53 9.71
CA VAL A 184 6.86 -6.34 8.24
C VAL A 184 7.81 -5.25 7.78
N SER A 185 8.19 -4.29 8.63
CA SER A 185 8.93 -3.10 8.22
C SER A 185 10.44 -3.24 8.44
N ASP A 186 11.22 -2.71 7.51
CA ASP A 186 12.67 -2.55 7.65
C ASP A 186 12.99 -1.23 8.37
N TYR A 187 12.20 -0.19 8.07
CA TYR A 187 12.24 1.14 8.70
C TYR A 187 10.88 1.50 9.25
N THR A 188 10.85 2.31 10.30
CA THR A 188 9.60 2.80 10.88
C THR A 188 9.65 4.31 11.06
N ALA A 189 8.57 4.98 10.67
CA ALA A 189 8.33 6.40 10.84
C ALA A 189 7.22 6.62 11.87
N PHE A 190 7.51 7.33 12.95
CA PHE A 190 6.50 7.68 13.95
C PHE A 190 5.96 9.08 13.69
N PHE A 191 4.64 9.16 13.49
CA PHE A 191 3.90 10.39 13.26
C PHE A 191 3.07 10.78 14.47
N MET A 192 3.10 12.07 14.80
CA MET A 192 2.33 12.66 15.89
C MET A 192 1.87 14.06 15.51
N MET A 193 0.56 14.34 15.61
CA MET A 193 -0.03 15.67 15.33
C MET A 193 0.44 16.30 14.01
N GLY A 194 0.48 15.51 12.93
CA GLY A 194 0.91 15.95 11.59
C GLY A 194 2.41 16.09 11.41
N LYS A 195 3.22 15.72 12.41
CA LYS A 195 4.69 15.82 12.34
C LYS A 195 5.32 14.43 12.33
N LEU A 196 6.40 14.28 11.56
CA LEU A 196 7.32 13.16 11.70
C LEU A 196 8.18 13.42 12.93
N ILE A 197 8.05 12.57 13.94
CA ILE A 197 8.79 12.70 15.21
C ILE A 197 10.10 11.93 15.12
N GLU A 198 10.05 10.70 14.59
CA GLU A 198 11.22 9.84 14.51
C GLU A 198 11.13 8.95 13.26
N TYR A 199 12.29 8.69 12.64
CA TYR A 199 12.45 7.75 11.54
C TYR A 199 13.73 6.95 11.75
N ASN A 200 13.60 5.65 11.93
CA ASN A 200 14.75 4.80 12.22
C ASN A 200 14.57 3.38 11.67
N LYS A 201 15.61 2.55 11.74
CA LYS A 201 15.46 1.10 11.53
C LYS A 201 14.44 0.55 12.52
N THR A 202 13.58 -0.34 12.05
CA THR A 202 12.47 -0.87 12.87
C THR A 202 12.94 -1.49 14.17
N ASN A 203 14.02 -2.27 14.16
CA ASN A 203 14.56 -2.84 15.39
C ASN A 203 15.00 -1.78 16.40
N ILE A 204 15.63 -0.70 15.97
CA ILE A 204 16.04 0.41 16.85
C ILE A 204 14.78 1.12 17.38
N MET A 205 13.85 1.47 16.49
CA MET A 205 12.60 2.14 16.85
C MET A 205 11.84 1.41 17.97
N PHE A 206 11.79 0.07 17.94
CA PHE A 206 11.03 -0.73 18.89
C PHE A 206 11.81 -1.17 20.14
N THR A 207 13.14 -1.03 20.17
CA THR A 207 13.97 -1.44 21.31
C THR A 207 14.64 -0.28 22.04
N ASN A 208 15.05 0.74 21.31
CA ASN A 208 15.76 1.89 21.87
C ASN A 208 15.48 3.17 21.03
N PRO A 209 14.24 3.66 21.02
CA PRO A 209 13.89 4.87 20.30
C PRO A 209 14.64 6.10 20.84
N GLU A 210 14.90 7.07 19.96
CA GLU A 210 15.65 8.29 20.30
C GLU A 210 14.78 9.29 21.09
N HIS A 211 13.45 9.29 20.83
CA HIS A 211 12.54 10.23 21.44
C HIS A 211 11.69 9.56 22.54
N LYS A 212 11.62 10.18 23.70
CA LYS A 212 10.78 9.71 24.81
C LYS A 212 9.31 9.54 24.42
N ILE A 213 8.77 10.44 23.60
CA ILE A 213 7.39 10.37 23.11
C ILE A 213 7.16 9.14 22.21
N THR A 214 8.17 8.71 21.48
CA THR A 214 8.15 7.45 20.70
C THR A 214 8.12 6.24 21.61
N GLU A 215 8.96 6.23 22.66
CA GLU A 215 9.00 5.17 23.67
C GLU A 215 7.65 5.03 24.37
N ASP A 216 7.08 6.15 24.82
CA ASP A 216 5.79 6.17 25.52
C ASP A 216 4.66 5.65 24.63
N TYR A 217 4.67 6.00 23.34
CA TYR A 217 3.70 5.48 22.37
C TYR A 217 3.83 3.97 22.15
N ILE A 218 5.04 3.46 21.91
CA ILE A 218 5.30 2.05 21.66
C ILE A 218 5.01 1.18 22.87
N THR A 219 5.30 1.69 24.09
CA THR A 219 5.06 0.96 25.33
C THR A 219 3.63 1.08 25.86
N GLY A 220 2.75 1.80 25.14
CA GLY A 220 1.36 2.02 25.57
C GLY A 220 1.19 2.96 26.77
N ARG A 221 2.23 3.72 27.15
CA ARG A 221 2.20 4.72 28.23
C ARG A 221 1.69 6.09 27.74
N PHE A 222 1.06 6.07 26.61
CA PHE A 222 0.54 7.25 25.93
C PHE A 222 -0.91 7.47 26.36
N GLY A 223 -1.17 8.45 27.21
CA GLY A 223 -2.49 8.84 27.72
C GLY A 223 -2.45 10.22 28.32
#